data_1319f10c348846b5d9aae09f49a962dd
#
_entry.id   1319f10c348846b5d9aae09f49a962dd
#
_cell.length_a   1.000
_cell.length_b   1.000
_cell.length_c   1.000
_cell.angle_alpha   90.00
_cell.angle_beta   90.00
_cell.angle_gamma   90.00
#
_symmetry.space_group_name_H-M   'P 1'
#
loop_
_entity.id
_entity.type
_entity.pdbx_description
1 polymer ?
#
loop_
_entity_poly.entity_id
_entity_poly.type
_entity_poly.pdbx_seq_one_letter_code
_entity_poly.pdbx_strand_id
1 'polypeptide(L)'
;QYGGGGLNITEASVILEEINRSGANSGACHAQMYIMGTLLRHGSEAQKSNYLPRIASGQLRLQSFAVTEPTTGTDTTKTRTVAVRKGDRYIVNGQKVWISRIQHSDLMLLLARTTPLPEVKKKTEGMSIFLVDLRGAEGKGLTVRPIRNMVNHETNELFFEDFEVPAENLIGQEGMGFRYILDGMNAERILIAA
;
A
#
# COMPACT_ATOMS: atom_id res chain seq x y z
N GLN A 1 15.49 8.56 -12.69
CA GLN A 1 15.32 7.50 -13.68
C GLN A 1 13.91 7.47 -14.24
N TYR A 2 12.84 7.57 -13.44
CA TYR A 2 11.43 7.54 -13.86
C TYR A 2 10.76 8.92 -13.75
N GLY A 3 11.47 10.01 -14.01
CA GLY A 3 10.94 11.38 -13.92
C GLY A 3 10.96 12.00 -12.52
N GLY A 4 11.44 11.28 -11.52
CA GLY A 4 11.63 11.81 -10.17
C GLY A 4 12.91 12.64 -10.03
N GLY A 5 13.01 13.44 -8.95
CA GLY A 5 14.14 14.34 -8.68
C GLY A 5 15.47 13.67 -8.30
N GLY A 6 15.51 12.33 -8.14
CA GLY A 6 16.72 11.61 -7.74
C GLY A 6 17.13 11.82 -6.28
N LEU A 7 16.23 12.35 -5.46
CA LEU A 7 16.46 12.62 -4.04
C LEU A 7 16.40 11.33 -3.22
N ASN A 8 17.09 11.30 -2.09
CA ASN A 8 17.13 10.18 -1.17
C ASN A 8 16.27 10.44 0.08
N ILE A 9 16.38 9.59 1.09
CA ILE A 9 15.57 9.67 2.31
C ILE A 9 15.89 10.92 3.16
N THR A 10 17.11 11.42 3.09
CA THR A 10 17.53 12.61 3.83
C THR A 10 16.80 13.85 3.31
N GLU A 11 16.82 14.06 2.00
CA GLU A 11 16.10 15.19 1.39
C GLU A 11 14.59 15.05 1.58
N ALA A 12 14.05 13.84 1.50
CA ALA A 12 12.64 13.59 1.77
C ALA A 12 12.27 13.96 3.21
N SER A 13 13.13 13.65 4.20
CA SER A 13 12.91 14.03 5.62
C SER A 13 12.91 15.54 5.79
N VAL A 14 13.88 16.24 5.20
CA VAL A 14 13.96 17.72 5.25
C VAL A 14 12.70 18.35 4.64
N ILE A 15 12.22 17.82 3.52
CA ILE A 15 10.98 18.31 2.89
C ILE A 15 9.78 18.16 3.84
N LEU A 16 9.63 17.01 4.51
CA LEU A 16 8.54 16.79 5.45
C LEU A 16 8.67 17.68 6.69
N GLU A 17 9.87 17.85 7.22
CA GLU A 17 10.14 18.76 8.33
C GLU A 17 9.73 20.20 7.99
N GLU A 18 10.08 20.71 6.81
CA GLU A 18 9.73 22.06 6.38
C GLU A 18 8.22 22.22 6.14
N ILE A 19 7.56 21.20 5.59
CA ILE A 19 6.09 21.20 5.44
C ILE A 19 5.43 21.30 6.83
N ASN A 20 5.84 20.49 7.80
CA ASN A 20 5.28 20.50 9.15
C ASN A 20 5.61 21.79 9.88
N ARG A 21 6.84 22.33 9.74
CA ARG A 21 7.25 23.62 10.33
C ARG A 21 6.41 24.77 9.81
N SER A 22 5.95 24.71 8.56
CA SER A 22 5.05 25.73 7.99
C SER A 22 3.61 25.68 8.55
N GLY A 23 3.27 24.64 9.34
CA GLY A 23 1.92 24.40 9.83
C GLY A 23 1.03 23.64 8.85
N ALA A 24 1.57 23.19 7.72
CA ALA A 24 0.83 22.37 6.75
C ALA A 24 0.83 20.88 7.13
N ASN A 25 -0.12 20.11 6.58
CA ASN A 25 -0.22 18.68 6.80
C ASN A 25 0.61 17.92 5.78
N SER A 26 1.67 17.25 6.22
CA SER A 26 2.57 16.46 5.39
C SER A 26 2.04 15.05 5.05
N GLY A 27 0.92 14.62 5.62
CA GLY A 27 0.43 13.22 5.55
C GLY A 27 0.32 12.65 4.14
N ALA A 28 -0.10 13.46 3.16
CA ALA A 28 -0.20 13.04 1.77
C ALA A 28 1.19 12.79 1.14
N CYS A 29 2.14 13.70 1.38
CA CYS A 29 3.51 13.57 0.88
C CYS A 29 4.22 12.39 1.55
N HIS A 30 4.13 12.28 2.88
CA HIS A 30 4.65 11.17 3.66
C HIS A 30 4.16 9.82 3.13
N ALA A 31 2.84 9.66 2.99
CA ALA A 31 2.26 8.41 2.51
C ALA A 31 2.82 8.02 1.13
N GLN A 32 2.85 8.95 0.17
CA GLN A 32 3.36 8.66 -1.17
C GLN A 32 4.85 8.32 -1.18
N MET A 33 5.66 9.01 -0.38
CA MET A 33 7.10 8.80 -0.34
C MET A 33 7.47 7.38 0.09
N TYR A 34 6.90 6.85 1.17
CA TYR A 34 7.27 5.51 1.64
C TYR A 34 6.58 4.39 0.85
N ILE A 35 5.31 4.57 0.47
CA ILE A 35 4.56 3.55 -0.28
C ILE A 35 5.15 3.35 -1.66
N MET A 36 5.50 4.43 -2.38
CA MET A 36 6.14 4.37 -3.68
C MET A 36 7.49 3.63 -3.64
N GLY A 37 8.19 3.70 -2.52
CA GLY A 37 9.45 2.99 -2.31
C GLY A 37 9.35 1.47 -2.50
N THR A 38 8.22 0.87 -2.14
CA THR A 38 7.96 -0.56 -2.36
C THR A 38 7.86 -0.88 -3.85
N LEU A 39 7.12 -0.07 -4.62
CA LEU A 39 7.03 -0.22 -6.07
C LEU A 39 8.38 0.01 -6.75
N LEU A 40 9.12 1.02 -6.33
CA LEU A 40 10.44 1.36 -6.89
C LEU A 40 11.45 0.23 -6.70
N ARG A 41 11.47 -0.43 -5.54
CA ARG A 41 12.42 -1.49 -5.23
C ARG A 41 12.02 -2.85 -5.80
N HIS A 42 10.74 -3.19 -5.75
CA HIS A 42 10.24 -4.56 -5.96
C HIS A 42 9.29 -4.70 -7.15
N GLY A 43 8.81 -3.61 -7.73
CA GLY A 43 7.99 -3.63 -8.95
C GLY A 43 8.75 -4.18 -10.15
N SER A 44 8.04 -4.80 -11.09
CA SER A 44 8.58 -5.16 -12.39
C SER A 44 8.95 -3.90 -13.19
N GLU A 45 9.82 -4.04 -14.20
CA GLU A 45 10.17 -2.88 -15.07
C GLU A 45 8.94 -2.34 -15.81
N ALA A 46 7.99 -3.21 -16.17
CA ALA A 46 6.72 -2.80 -16.76
C ALA A 46 5.89 -1.95 -15.77
N GLN A 47 5.76 -2.39 -14.52
CA GLN A 47 5.08 -1.63 -13.47
C GLN A 47 5.76 -0.28 -13.20
N LYS A 48 7.08 -0.28 -13.04
CA LYS A 48 7.86 0.95 -12.80
C LYS A 48 7.70 1.95 -13.94
N SER A 49 7.87 1.51 -15.18
CA SER A 49 7.75 2.35 -16.37
C SER A 49 6.36 2.90 -16.59
N ASN A 50 5.32 2.14 -16.21
CA ASN A 50 3.93 2.58 -16.34
C ASN A 50 3.52 3.56 -15.22
N TYR A 51 3.88 3.27 -13.98
CA TYR A 51 3.32 3.99 -12.84
C TYR A 51 4.22 5.12 -12.33
N LEU A 52 5.54 4.92 -12.23
CA LEU A 52 6.42 5.89 -11.57
C LEU A 52 6.48 7.26 -12.26
N PRO A 53 6.53 7.39 -13.61
CA PRO A 53 6.48 8.69 -14.26
C PRO A 53 5.18 9.44 -13.99
N ARG A 54 4.08 8.73 -13.95
CA ARG A 54 2.75 9.32 -13.69
C ARG A 54 2.57 9.73 -12.23
N ILE A 55 3.21 9.02 -11.31
CA ILE A 55 3.28 9.41 -9.89
C ILE A 55 4.19 10.64 -9.74
N ALA A 56 5.35 10.66 -10.39
CA ALA A 56 6.28 11.80 -10.35
C ALA A 56 5.69 13.09 -10.93
N SER A 57 4.85 12.99 -11.95
CA SER A 57 4.15 14.13 -12.55
C SER A 57 2.87 14.55 -11.80
N GLY A 58 2.45 13.82 -10.77
CA GLY A 58 1.21 14.07 -10.03
C GLY A 58 -0.07 13.60 -10.74
N GLN A 59 0.04 12.89 -11.86
CA GLN A 59 -1.11 12.31 -12.57
C GLN A 59 -1.75 11.13 -11.80
N LEU A 60 -0.98 10.42 -11.01
CA LEU A 60 -1.43 9.33 -10.15
C LEU A 60 -0.95 9.54 -8.71
N ARG A 61 -1.81 9.25 -7.77
CA ARG A 61 -1.52 9.29 -6.33
C ARG A 61 -1.50 7.88 -5.78
N LEU A 62 -0.36 7.48 -5.23
CA LEU A 62 -0.17 6.22 -4.51
C LEU A 62 0.03 6.54 -3.03
N GLN A 63 -1.06 6.78 -2.31
CA GLN A 63 -1.06 7.31 -0.95
C GLN A 63 -1.77 6.39 0.05
N SER A 64 -2.21 5.21 -0.38
CA SER A 64 -2.96 4.28 0.46
C SER A 64 -2.24 2.95 0.60
N PHE A 65 -2.20 2.44 1.85
CA PHE A 65 -1.51 1.21 2.19
C PHE A 65 -2.40 0.33 3.09
N ALA A 66 -2.95 -0.72 2.52
CA ALA A 66 -3.90 -1.61 3.18
C ALA A 66 -3.18 -2.83 3.79
N VAL A 67 -2.73 -2.69 5.04
CA VAL A 67 -2.03 -3.74 5.82
C VAL A 67 -2.85 -4.18 7.02
N THR A 68 -3.21 -3.25 7.90
CA THR A 68 -3.83 -3.51 9.20
C THR A 68 -5.22 -4.12 9.06
N GLU A 69 -5.55 -5.08 9.92
CA GLU A 69 -6.85 -5.72 10.02
C GLU A 69 -7.42 -5.57 11.44
N PRO A 70 -8.73 -5.75 11.67
CA PRO A 70 -9.33 -5.59 12.99
C PRO A 70 -8.67 -6.43 14.09
N THR A 71 -8.11 -7.58 13.72
CA THR A 71 -7.45 -8.53 14.64
C THR A 71 -5.93 -8.54 14.54
N THR A 72 -5.33 -7.75 13.65
CA THR A 72 -3.89 -7.78 13.36
C THR A 72 -3.33 -6.36 13.15
N GLY A 73 -3.07 -5.67 14.25
CA GLY A 73 -2.37 -4.38 14.24
C GLY A 73 -0.85 -4.56 14.40
N THR A 74 -0.43 -5.01 15.58
CA THR A 74 0.99 -5.17 15.94
C THR A 74 1.63 -6.40 15.30
N ASP A 75 0.90 -7.48 15.14
CA ASP A 75 1.39 -8.74 14.56
C ASP A 75 0.81 -8.96 13.16
N THR A 76 1.41 -8.33 12.16
CA THR A 76 1.03 -8.45 10.75
C THR A 76 1.11 -9.89 10.23
N THR A 77 1.86 -10.78 10.88
CA THR A 77 1.95 -12.18 10.45
C THR A 77 0.63 -12.95 10.58
N LYS A 78 -0.34 -12.39 11.30
CA LYS A 78 -1.68 -12.97 11.48
C LYS A 78 -2.70 -12.48 10.45
N THR A 79 -2.28 -11.78 9.39
CA THR A 79 -3.14 -11.33 8.31
C THR A 79 -4.06 -12.43 7.80
N ARG A 80 -5.36 -12.13 7.72
CA ARG A 80 -6.45 -13.02 7.32
C ARG A 80 -7.03 -12.71 5.95
N THR A 81 -6.88 -11.49 5.45
CA THR A 81 -7.26 -11.14 4.07
C THR A 81 -6.52 -12.08 3.13
N VAL A 82 -7.26 -12.81 2.30
CA VAL A 82 -6.71 -13.80 1.37
C VAL A 82 -6.80 -13.28 -0.06
N ALA A 83 -5.87 -13.75 -0.90
CA ALA A 83 -5.86 -13.52 -2.33
C ALA A 83 -5.60 -14.86 -3.02
N VAL A 84 -6.63 -15.44 -3.62
CA VAL A 84 -6.57 -16.74 -4.28
C VAL A 84 -6.41 -16.56 -5.78
N ARG A 85 -5.37 -17.13 -6.36
CA ARG A 85 -5.13 -17.04 -7.81
C ARG A 85 -6.15 -17.85 -8.59
N LYS A 86 -6.80 -17.19 -9.57
CA LYS A 86 -7.70 -17.81 -10.55
C LYS A 86 -7.30 -17.35 -11.96
N GLY A 87 -6.48 -18.14 -12.63
CA GLY A 87 -5.99 -17.81 -13.96
C GLY A 87 -5.13 -16.56 -13.99
N ASP A 88 -5.62 -15.52 -14.67
CA ASP A 88 -4.96 -14.23 -14.88
C ASP A 88 -5.22 -13.18 -13.78
N ARG A 89 -5.89 -13.56 -12.69
CA ARG A 89 -6.27 -12.67 -11.59
C ARG A 89 -6.17 -13.32 -10.23
N TYR A 90 -6.20 -12.50 -9.19
CA TYR A 90 -6.41 -12.92 -7.81
C TYR A 90 -7.79 -12.48 -7.35
N ILE A 91 -8.48 -13.36 -6.62
CA ILE A 91 -9.75 -13.06 -5.96
C ILE A 91 -9.44 -12.78 -4.51
N VAL A 92 -9.74 -11.56 -4.08
CA VAL A 92 -9.43 -11.06 -2.74
C VAL A 92 -10.68 -11.06 -1.89
N ASN A 93 -10.57 -11.64 -0.68
CA ASN A 93 -11.59 -11.64 0.34
C ASN A 93 -11.00 -11.28 1.71
N GLY A 94 -11.66 -10.39 2.44
CA GLY A 94 -11.21 -9.98 3.77
C GLY A 94 -11.56 -8.54 4.13
N GLN A 95 -10.90 -8.04 5.18
CA GLN A 95 -11.15 -6.71 5.72
C GLN A 95 -9.84 -6.03 6.10
N LYS A 96 -9.75 -4.73 5.83
CA LYS A 96 -8.69 -3.87 6.33
C LYS A 96 -9.29 -2.72 7.14
N VAL A 97 -8.55 -2.22 8.12
CA VAL A 97 -8.99 -1.13 9.00
C VAL A 97 -7.87 -0.11 9.21
N TRP A 98 -8.24 1.11 9.55
CA TRP A 98 -7.33 2.26 9.73
C TRP A 98 -6.58 2.64 8.45
N ILE A 99 -7.23 2.46 7.29
CA ILE A 99 -6.60 2.75 6.00
C ILE A 99 -6.82 4.20 5.64
N SER A 100 -5.72 4.95 5.55
CA SER A 100 -5.77 6.38 5.24
C SER A 100 -5.84 6.63 3.74
N ARG A 101 -6.47 7.75 3.38
CA ARG A 101 -6.43 8.40 2.07
C ARG A 101 -7.00 7.62 0.89
N ILE A 102 -7.85 6.62 1.13
CA ILE A 102 -8.52 5.86 0.06
C ILE A 102 -9.26 6.80 -0.90
N GLN A 103 -9.99 7.80 -0.38
CA GLN A 103 -10.78 8.74 -1.17
C GLN A 103 -9.93 9.66 -2.07
N HIS A 104 -8.64 9.78 -1.77
CA HIS A 104 -7.72 10.69 -2.45
C HIS A 104 -6.62 9.97 -3.22
N SER A 105 -6.62 8.64 -3.21
CA SER A 105 -5.61 7.80 -3.83
C SER A 105 -6.15 7.17 -5.11
N ASP A 106 -5.37 7.21 -6.18
CA ASP A 106 -5.69 6.50 -7.43
C ASP A 106 -5.25 5.04 -7.34
N LEU A 107 -4.20 4.79 -6.55
CA LEU A 107 -3.58 3.48 -6.37
C LEU A 107 -3.43 3.16 -4.88
N MET A 108 -3.47 1.88 -4.55
CA MET A 108 -3.25 1.35 -3.20
C MET A 108 -2.29 0.17 -3.23
N LEU A 109 -1.41 0.05 -2.25
CA LEU A 109 -0.75 -1.22 -1.96
C LEU A 109 -1.63 -2.04 -1.01
N LEU A 110 -1.89 -3.29 -1.39
CA LEU A 110 -2.67 -4.24 -0.60
C LEU A 110 -1.80 -5.43 -0.20
N LEU A 111 -1.66 -5.68 1.11
CA LEU A 111 -1.08 -6.90 1.63
C LEU A 111 -2.19 -7.94 1.86
N ALA A 112 -2.06 -9.09 1.22
CA ALA A 112 -2.98 -10.22 1.39
C ALA A 112 -2.22 -11.55 1.43
N ARG A 113 -2.84 -12.56 2.00
CA ARG A 113 -2.25 -13.89 2.12
C ARG A 113 -2.57 -14.70 0.87
N THR A 114 -1.55 -15.15 0.17
CA THR A 114 -1.65 -16.03 -1.01
C THR A 114 -1.43 -17.50 -0.69
N THR A 115 -0.73 -17.79 0.42
CA THR A 115 -0.57 -19.15 0.95
C THR A 115 -1.13 -19.19 2.38
N PRO A 116 -2.03 -20.13 2.72
CA PRO A 116 -2.58 -20.26 4.07
C PRO A 116 -1.51 -20.36 5.16
N LEU A 117 -1.76 -19.74 6.31
CA LEU A 117 -0.80 -19.70 7.42
C LEU A 117 -0.33 -21.11 7.89
N PRO A 118 -1.18 -22.15 7.93
CA PRO A 118 -0.73 -23.50 8.31
C PRO A 118 0.21 -24.17 7.27
N GLU A 119 0.25 -23.68 6.04
CA GLU A 119 1.03 -24.27 4.94
C GLU A 119 2.42 -23.64 4.79
N VAL A 120 2.71 -22.54 5.49
CA VAL A 120 4.02 -21.88 5.41
C VAL A 120 4.96 -22.35 6.54
N LYS A 121 6.26 -22.37 6.26
CA LYS A 121 7.28 -22.72 7.25
C LYS A 121 7.51 -21.61 8.28
N LYS A 122 7.44 -20.37 7.83
CA LYS A 122 7.59 -19.17 8.68
C LYS A 122 6.35 -18.32 8.57
N LYS A 123 5.86 -17.78 9.67
CA LYS A 123 4.67 -16.91 9.71
C LYS A 123 4.76 -15.67 8.81
N THR A 124 5.98 -15.24 8.50
CA THR A 124 6.26 -14.11 7.60
C THR A 124 6.16 -14.46 6.11
N GLU A 125 6.07 -15.72 5.76
CA GLU A 125 5.92 -16.20 4.39
C GLU A 125 4.44 -16.29 3.99
N GLY A 126 4.18 -16.43 2.68
CA GLY A 126 2.85 -16.64 2.13
C GLY A 126 1.97 -15.40 2.08
N MET A 127 2.51 -14.22 2.32
CA MET A 127 1.84 -12.93 2.08
C MET A 127 2.41 -12.28 0.82
N SER A 128 1.54 -11.63 0.05
CA SER A 128 1.90 -10.96 -1.21
C SER A 128 1.42 -9.51 -1.19
N ILE A 129 2.07 -8.66 -1.96
CA ILE A 129 1.67 -7.27 -2.16
C ILE A 129 1.13 -7.09 -3.56
N PHE A 130 0.01 -6.40 -3.65
CA PHE A 130 -0.64 -6.06 -4.90
C PHE A 130 -0.74 -4.54 -5.06
N LEU A 131 -0.50 -4.05 -6.27
CA LEU A 131 -0.81 -2.70 -6.67
C LEU A 131 -2.25 -2.67 -7.18
N VAL A 132 -3.15 -2.09 -6.39
CA VAL A 132 -4.58 -2.01 -6.71
C VAL A 132 -4.91 -0.67 -7.33
N ASP A 133 -5.58 -0.67 -8.47
CA ASP A 133 -6.18 0.53 -9.05
C ASP A 133 -7.54 0.78 -8.37
N LEU A 134 -7.66 1.89 -7.67
CA LEU A 134 -8.86 2.27 -6.92
C LEU A 134 -9.92 2.95 -7.80
N ARG A 135 -9.52 3.40 -8.99
CA ARG A 135 -10.42 4.15 -9.87
C ARG A 135 -11.53 3.26 -10.40
N GLY A 136 -12.74 3.45 -9.88
CA GLY A 136 -13.91 2.62 -10.18
C GLY A 136 -13.89 1.23 -9.57
N ALA A 137 -13.10 1.01 -8.50
CA ALA A 137 -13.05 -0.26 -7.76
C ALA A 137 -14.20 -0.38 -6.75
N GLU A 138 -14.66 0.74 -6.19
CA GLU A 138 -15.78 0.75 -5.24
C GLU A 138 -17.06 0.23 -5.92
N GLY A 139 -17.78 -0.66 -5.23
CA GLY A 139 -18.94 -1.35 -5.76
C GLY A 139 -18.64 -2.55 -6.67
N LYS A 140 -17.36 -2.85 -6.94
CA LYS A 140 -16.91 -4.03 -7.68
C LYS A 140 -16.15 -5.00 -6.77
N GLY A 141 -16.75 -5.38 -5.67
CA GLY A 141 -16.13 -6.22 -4.64
C GLY A 141 -15.29 -5.44 -3.62
N LEU A 142 -15.19 -4.12 -3.73
CA LEU A 142 -14.60 -3.24 -2.72
C LEU A 142 -15.67 -2.32 -2.14
N THR A 143 -15.81 -2.35 -0.82
CA THR A 143 -16.63 -1.42 -0.03
C THR A 143 -15.74 -0.59 0.87
N VAL A 144 -15.89 0.74 0.83
CA VAL A 144 -15.15 1.70 1.66
C VAL A 144 -16.10 2.28 2.71
N ARG A 145 -15.73 2.20 3.99
CA ARG A 145 -16.49 2.81 5.10
C ARG A 145 -15.61 3.78 5.87
N PRO A 146 -15.91 5.09 5.83
CA PRO A 146 -15.17 6.09 6.59
C PRO A 146 -15.29 5.87 8.10
N ILE A 147 -14.17 6.04 8.82
CA ILE A 147 -14.09 6.06 10.27
C ILE A 147 -13.98 7.52 10.72
N ARG A 148 -14.89 7.96 11.58
CA ARG A 148 -14.85 9.31 12.14
C ARG A 148 -13.82 9.39 13.26
N ASN A 149 -12.75 10.14 13.04
CA ASN A 149 -11.68 10.40 13.99
C ASN A 149 -11.64 11.86 14.39
N MET A 150 -10.95 12.16 15.51
CA MET A 150 -10.73 13.54 15.94
C MET A 150 -9.87 14.35 14.96
N VAL A 151 -8.89 13.72 14.32
CA VAL A 151 -7.90 14.39 13.48
C VAL A 151 -7.90 13.83 12.06
N ASN A 152 -7.55 12.62 11.83
CA ASN A 152 -7.43 12.04 10.49
C ASN A 152 -8.79 11.61 9.92
N HIS A 153 -9.53 12.54 9.34
CA HIS A 153 -10.87 12.29 8.77
C HIS A 153 -10.87 11.41 7.51
N GLU A 154 -9.71 11.06 6.99
CA GLU A 154 -9.52 10.25 5.79
C GLU A 154 -9.27 8.76 6.08
N THR A 155 -9.54 8.32 7.31
CA THR A 155 -9.34 6.94 7.75
C THR A 155 -10.54 6.08 7.43
N ASN A 156 -10.31 4.85 6.98
CA ASN A 156 -11.39 3.97 6.50
C ASN A 156 -11.22 2.53 6.93
N GLU A 157 -12.35 1.80 6.91
CA GLU A 157 -12.42 0.36 6.78
C GLU A 157 -12.62 -0.02 5.31
N LEU A 158 -12.01 -1.11 4.89
CA LEU A 158 -12.15 -1.68 3.55
C LEU A 158 -12.64 -3.11 3.68
N PHE A 159 -13.67 -3.43 2.92
CA PHE A 159 -14.19 -4.80 2.81
C PHE A 159 -13.98 -5.28 1.38
N PHE A 160 -13.41 -6.47 1.25
CA PHE A 160 -13.18 -7.13 -0.01
C PHE A 160 -14.06 -8.37 -0.08
N GLU A 161 -14.93 -8.44 -1.08
CA GLU A 161 -15.87 -9.53 -1.36
C GLU A 161 -15.71 -9.91 -2.83
N ASP A 162 -15.00 -11.01 -3.07
CA ASP A 162 -14.62 -11.48 -4.40
C ASP A 162 -13.99 -10.38 -5.29
N PHE A 163 -13.23 -9.49 -4.66
CA PHE A 163 -12.58 -8.39 -5.35
C PHE A 163 -11.47 -8.88 -6.27
N GLU A 164 -11.56 -8.55 -7.55
CA GLU A 164 -10.63 -9.01 -8.57
C GLU A 164 -9.41 -8.07 -8.69
N VAL A 165 -8.21 -8.65 -8.64
CA VAL A 165 -6.94 -7.96 -8.89
C VAL A 165 -6.20 -8.69 -10.01
N PRO A 166 -5.83 -8.05 -11.12
CA PRO A 166 -5.05 -8.67 -12.19
C PRO A 166 -3.74 -9.29 -11.66
N ALA A 167 -3.36 -10.45 -12.18
CA ALA A 167 -2.15 -11.14 -11.71
C ALA A 167 -0.87 -10.33 -11.97
N GLU A 168 -0.86 -9.52 -13.02
CA GLU A 168 0.24 -8.59 -13.35
C GLU A 168 0.44 -7.48 -12.31
N ASN A 169 -0.55 -7.26 -11.45
CA ASN A 169 -0.49 -6.27 -10.37
C ASN A 169 0.20 -6.80 -9.11
N LEU A 170 0.61 -8.07 -9.08
CA LEU A 170 1.48 -8.61 -8.04
C LEU A 170 2.84 -7.88 -8.09
N ILE A 171 3.29 -7.36 -6.95
CA ILE A 171 4.60 -6.73 -6.82
C ILE A 171 5.63 -7.78 -6.37
N GLY A 172 6.67 -7.94 -7.17
CA GLY A 172 7.76 -8.89 -6.91
C GLY A 172 7.30 -10.34 -6.99
N GLN A 173 7.73 -11.17 -6.04
CA GLN A 173 7.44 -12.60 -5.97
C GLN A 173 6.29 -12.88 -5.02
N GLU A 174 5.42 -13.81 -5.41
CA GLU A 174 4.36 -14.31 -4.55
C GLU A 174 4.91 -14.89 -3.24
N GLY A 175 4.24 -14.61 -2.14
CA GLY A 175 4.63 -15.06 -0.80
C GLY A 175 5.72 -14.22 -0.12
N MET A 176 6.34 -13.24 -0.80
CA MET A 176 7.43 -12.42 -0.27
C MET A 176 6.98 -11.02 0.22
N GLY A 177 5.70 -10.75 0.22
CA GLY A 177 5.13 -9.43 0.51
C GLY A 177 5.52 -8.88 1.87
N PHE A 178 5.61 -9.70 2.90
CA PHE A 178 6.02 -9.25 4.23
C PHE A 178 7.44 -8.64 4.23
N ARG A 179 8.37 -9.24 3.51
CA ARG A 179 9.72 -8.70 3.34
C ARG A 179 9.70 -7.35 2.63
N TYR A 180 8.89 -7.24 1.59
CA TYR A 180 8.82 -6.02 0.78
C TYR A 180 8.21 -4.84 1.54
N ILE A 181 7.19 -5.08 2.39
CA ILE A 181 6.63 -4.01 3.22
C ILE A 181 7.63 -3.51 4.27
N LEU A 182 8.47 -4.37 4.82
CA LEU A 182 9.48 -3.95 5.82
C LEU A 182 10.47 -2.94 5.22
N ASP A 183 10.85 -3.11 3.95
CA ASP A 183 11.72 -2.16 3.26
C ASP A 183 11.06 -0.77 3.14
N GLY A 184 9.75 -0.72 2.89
CA GLY A 184 8.96 0.52 2.89
C GLY A 184 8.78 1.11 4.29
N MET A 185 8.44 0.28 5.27
CA MET A 185 8.21 0.70 6.65
C MET A 185 9.47 1.26 7.35
N ASN A 186 10.66 0.87 6.94
CA ASN A 186 11.89 1.47 7.46
C ASN A 186 12.02 2.94 7.02
N ALA A 187 11.71 3.24 5.76
CA ALA A 187 11.63 4.61 5.27
C ALA A 187 10.49 5.39 5.96
N GLU A 188 9.33 4.77 6.16
CA GLU A 188 8.19 5.37 6.87
C GLU A 188 8.58 5.86 8.26
N ARG A 189 9.26 5.02 9.05
CA ARG A 189 9.67 5.39 10.43
C ARG A 189 10.60 6.58 10.47
N ILE A 190 11.49 6.72 9.49
CA ILE A 190 12.37 7.89 9.36
C ILE A 190 11.54 9.12 9.01
N LEU A 191 10.69 9.00 8.00
CA LEU A 191 9.92 10.11 7.47
C LEU A 191 8.84 10.63 8.43
N ILE A 192 8.27 9.76 9.29
CA ILE A 192 7.28 10.18 10.28
C ILE A 192 7.92 10.85 11.50
N ALA A 193 9.22 10.65 11.71
CA ALA A 193 9.97 11.28 12.78
C ALA A 193 10.46 12.70 12.40
N ALA A 194 10.43 13.04 11.14
CA ALA A 194 10.75 14.36 10.61
C ALA A 194 9.54 15.30 10.69
#